data_7332fabf74f27e389bc179a9865b5c03
#
_entry.id   7332fabf74f27e389bc179a9865b5c03
#
_cell.length_a   1.000
_cell.length_b   1.000
_cell.length_c   1.000
_cell.angle_alpha   90.00
_cell.angle_beta   90.00
_cell.angle_gamma   90.00
#
_symmetry.space_group_name_H-M   'P 1'
#
loop_
_entity.id
_entity.type
_entity.pdbx_description
1 polymer ?
#
loop_
_entity_poly.entity_id
_entity_poly.type
_entity_poly.pdbx_seq_one_letter_code
_entity_poly.pdbx_strand_id
1 'polypeptide(L)'
;MQAEITVLTRRGTAVMRKTHLLTGESIQFGRGTDNDVPLADIRAELTAAALRQGADGLFIQRLGDAPLRVNGETTANSPVRPGDEILIGPYKIVLGNPPAGLDVALSVELVEPIGDSLQRLLTQSSIGLDKTKLSKRRGSWLLFTTLTILCLAVPIALYSTREGVKPNTYVPADGGSSLLGIAWNPGEISNPHRYFAQNCGACHQNAFAAVKDSACLSCHSKIGNHIGSAIESDALPMRRLLEKMRCAECHEEHRGLRGLVTREEALCIGCHRSLAESLPKAGLRDVRGFPEGHPQFRLTLVADAATRRLQKADLGADPKPSDHPNLVFSHAAHLVPEGFPALGYKPMVCADCHVPEPSGQGFLAITYKGQCHDCHTQKFDAALPGKEVPHGDDERVITELEGFYASIALREGGPGGGVPAPEIERRLPASLLPPPSDPAGRRAWVRQQTSQALGIIFDKNRGCFYCHVPDSARGPFRVAPVMLLTRFLAPARFDHAKHAPIECDHCHDARHSQASSDVLVPSIAMCVTCHGAETASFKAQSTCTSCHIFHRQELGPMHQVMAGEK
;
A
#
# COMPACT_ATOMS: atom_id res chain seq x y z
N MET A 1 16.22 -36.27 -24.62
CA MET A 1 15.23 -37.28 -24.99
C MET A 1 13.89 -36.58 -25.24
N GLN A 2 13.30 -36.81 -26.43
CA GLN A 2 11.97 -36.32 -26.78
C GLN A 2 10.98 -37.48 -26.76
N ALA A 3 9.92 -37.34 -25.99
CA ALA A 3 8.97 -38.42 -25.77
C ALA A 3 7.53 -38.02 -26.10
N GLU A 4 6.79 -38.93 -26.73
CA GLU A 4 5.36 -38.85 -26.88
C GLU A 4 4.66 -39.67 -25.80
N ILE A 5 3.83 -39.02 -24.99
CA ILE A 5 3.08 -39.67 -23.92
C ILE A 5 1.59 -39.71 -24.28
N THR A 6 1.03 -40.87 -24.39
CA THR A 6 -0.39 -41.06 -24.62
C THR A 6 -1.08 -41.62 -23.38
N VAL A 7 -1.88 -40.85 -22.72
CA VAL A 7 -2.68 -41.29 -21.56
C VAL A 7 -4.02 -41.87 -22.06
N LEU A 8 -4.27 -43.13 -21.69
CA LEU A 8 -5.48 -43.85 -22.03
C LEU A 8 -6.44 -43.84 -20.82
N THR A 9 -7.61 -43.28 -21.01
CA THR A 9 -8.67 -43.27 -19.96
C THR A 9 -9.89 -44.03 -20.48
N ARG A 10 -10.28 -45.11 -19.78
CA ARG A 10 -11.48 -45.87 -20.08
C ARG A 10 -12.70 -45.30 -19.38
N ARG A 11 -13.76 -45.00 -20.12
CA ARG A 11 -15.10 -44.69 -19.58
C ARG A 11 -16.12 -45.62 -20.21
N GLY A 12 -16.46 -46.71 -19.49
CA GLY A 12 -17.28 -47.78 -20.04
C GLY A 12 -16.58 -48.48 -21.22
N THR A 13 -17.23 -48.54 -22.38
CA THR A 13 -16.64 -49.12 -23.61
C THR A 13 -15.78 -48.13 -24.41
N ALA A 14 -15.84 -46.84 -24.11
CA ALA A 14 -15.06 -45.84 -24.82
C ALA A 14 -13.65 -45.65 -24.24
N VAL A 15 -12.63 -45.57 -25.09
CA VAL A 15 -11.25 -45.29 -24.75
C VAL A 15 -10.91 -43.89 -25.26
N MET A 16 -10.72 -42.97 -24.33
CA MET A 16 -10.21 -41.62 -24.63
C MET A 16 -8.69 -41.61 -24.63
N ARG A 17 -8.09 -41.01 -25.65
CA ARG A 17 -6.63 -40.85 -25.78
C ARG A 17 -6.26 -39.37 -25.70
N LYS A 18 -5.32 -39.04 -24.84
CA LYS A 18 -4.75 -37.69 -24.74
C LYS A 18 -3.24 -37.82 -24.92
N THR A 19 -2.74 -37.23 -25.99
CA THR A 19 -1.29 -37.27 -26.31
C THR A 19 -0.67 -35.92 -26.06
N HIS A 20 0.55 -35.90 -25.46
CA HIS A 20 1.38 -34.72 -25.27
C HIS A 20 2.85 -35.08 -25.47
N LEU A 21 3.65 -34.08 -25.83
CA LEU A 21 5.09 -34.22 -26.02
C LEU A 21 5.82 -33.70 -24.79
N LEU A 22 6.83 -34.45 -24.37
CA LEU A 22 7.75 -34.05 -23.31
C LEU A 22 9.18 -34.02 -23.85
N THR A 23 9.98 -33.08 -23.34
CA THR A 23 11.41 -32.97 -23.62
C THR A 23 12.16 -32.85 -22.31
N GLY A 24 13.10 -33.76 -22.04
CA GLY A 24 13.87 -33.78 -20.81
C GLY A 24 15.04 -34.77 -20.87
N GLU A 25 15.89 -34.76 -19.85
CA GLU A 25 16.96 -35.75 -19.72
C GLU A 25 16.45 -37.10 -19.21
N SER A 26 15.37 -37.09 -18.45
CA SER A 26 14.67 -38.26 -17.94
C SER A 26 13.17 -37.99 -17.90
N ILE A 27 12.35 -39.05 -17.84
CA ILE A 27 10.90 -38.96 -17.65
C ILE A 27 10.56 -39.61 -16.32
N GLN A 28 10.03 -38.82 -15.39
CA GLN A 28 9.67 -39.28 -14.05
C GLN A 28 8.18 -39.64 -13.99
N PHE A 29 7.89 -40.75 -13.29
CA PHE A 29 6.55 -41.27 -13.05
C PHE A 29 6.26 -41.28 -11.58
N GLY A 30 5.11 -40.77 -11.17
CA GLY A 30 4.69 -40.82 -9.79
C GLY A 30 3.43 -40.01 -9.54
N ARG A 31 2.93 -40.05 -8.31
CA ARG A 31 1.71 -39.36 -7.90
C ARG A 31 1.94 -37.85 -7.67
N GLY A 32 3.18 -37.42 -7.40
CA GLY A 32 3.51 -36.03 -7.17
C GLY A 32 3.31 -35.18 -8.43
N THR A 33 2.94 -33.93 -8.24
CA THR A 33 2.71 -32.95 -9.33
C THR A 33 4.00 -32.50 -10.01
N ASP A 34 5.13 -32.79 -9.44
CA ASP A 34 6.47 -32.54 -9.92
C ASP A 34 7.02 -33.61 -10.85
N ASN A 35 6.28 -34.72 -11.05
CA ASN A 35 6.64 -35.73 -12.06
C ASN A 35 6.19 -35.33 -13.45
N ASP A 36 6.95 -35.73 -14.46
CA ASP A 36 6.66 -35.48 -15.87
C ASP A 36 5.38 -36.20 -16.32
N VAL A 37 5.14 -37.39 -15.75
CA VAL A 37 3.94 -38.20 -15.98
C VAL A 37 3.24 -38.46 -14.64
N PRO A 38 2.24 -37.63 -14.28
CA PRO A 38 1.53 -37.77 -13.01
C PRO A 38 0.57 -38.99 -13.05
N LEU A 39 0.77 -39.91 -12.10
CA LEU A 39 -0.07 -41.09 -11.90
C LEU A 39 -1.06 -40.82 -10.75
N ALA A 40 -2.24 -40.30 -11.07
CA ALA A 40 -3.21 -39.75 -10.11
C ALA A 40 -3.96 -40.82 -9.27
N ASP A 41 -3.25 -41.83 -8.77
CA ASP A 41 -3.80 -42.86 -7.87
C ASP A 41 -2.98 -42.94 -6.59
N ILE A 42 -3.67 -43.06 -5.45
CA ILE A 42 -3.01 -43.06 -4.13
C ILE A 42 -2.07 -44.27 -3.90
N ARG A 43 -2.22 -45.32 -4.69
CA ARG A 43 -1.36 -46.52 -4.65
C ARG A 43 -0.06 -46.32 -5.43
N ALA A 44 0.07 -45.27 -6.22
CA ALA A 44 1.33 -44.84 -6.79
C ALA A 44 2.10 -43.98 -5.78
N GLU A 45 3.41 -44.15 -5.71
CA GLU A 45 4.25 -43.33 -4.86
C GLU A 45 4.41 -41.90 -5.39
N LEU A 46 4.88 -40.99 -4.55
CA LEU A 46 5.10 -39.59 -4.95
C LEU A 46 6.04 -39.49 -6.15
N THR A 47 7.14 -40.25 -6.12
CA THR A 47 8.06 -40.45 -7.26
C THR A 47 8.39 -41.94 -7.30
N ALA A 48 7.85 -42.65 -8.29
CA ALA A 48 7.92 -44.11 -8.33
C ALA A 48 9.08 -44.62 -9.19
N ALA A 49 9.26 -44.07 -10.39
CA ALA A 49 10.29 -44.51 -11.31
C ALA A 49 10.73 -43.41 -12.24
N ALA A 50 11.89 -43.55 -12.87
CA ALA A 50 12.36 -42.68 -13.96
C ALA A 50 12.84 -43.49 -15.16
N LEU A 51 12.42 -43.10 -16.34
CA LEU A 51 12.94 -43.59 -17.63
C LEU A 51 14.09 -42.68 -18.07
N ARG A 52 15.25 -43.27 -18.33
CA ARG A 52 16.46 -42.56 -18.73
C ARG A 52 17.09 -43.16 -19.96
N GLN A 53 17.78 -42.34 -20.71
CA GLN A 53 18.61 -42.78 -21.82
C GLN A 53 20.04 -43.00 -21.34
N GLY A 54 20.55 -44.22 -21.46
CA GLY A 54 21.93 -44.57 -21.20
C GLY A 54 22.73 -44.84 -22.51
N ALA A 55 23.97 -45.23 -22.38
CA ALA A 55 24.84 -45.51 -23.52
C ALA A 55 24.33 -46.69 -24.38
N ASP A 56 23.67 -47.67 -23.74
CA ASP A 56 23.23 -48.91 -24.38
C ASP A 56 21.68 -48.93 -24.65
N GLY A 57 20.99 -47.79 -24.55
CA GLY A 57 19.55 -47.68 -24.78
C GLY A 57 18.76 -47.11 -23.62
N LEU A 58 17.48 -47.36 -23.59
CA LEU A 58 16.56 -46.88 -22.56
C LEU A 58 16.55 -47.81 -21.32
N PHE A 59 16.53 -47.19 -20.14
CA PHE A 59 16.45 -47.88 -18.85
C PHE A 59 15.35 -47.27 -17.99
N ILE A 60 14.56 -48.15 -17.35
CA ILE A 60 13.65 -47.73 -16.28
C ILE A 60 14.27 -48.01 -14.92
N GLN A 61 14.33 -47.00 -14.07
CA GLN A 61 14.89 -47.09 -12.73
C GLN A 61 13.81 -46.83 -11.70
N ARG A 62 13.70 -47.66 -10.68
CA ARG A 62 12.85 -47.45 -9.51
C ARG A 62 13.45 -46.36 -8.63
N LEU A 63 12.63 -45.41 -8.25
CA LEU A 63 13.02 -44.30 -7.35
C LEU A 63 12.36 -44.44 -5.96
N GLY A 64 11.24 -45.10 -5.85
CA GLY A 64 10.50 -45.33 -4.62
C GLY A 64 10.68 -46.76 -4.06
N ASP A 65 9.91 -47.10 -3.01
CA ASP A 65 9.95 -48.40 -2.33
C ASP A 65 8.99 -49.43 -2.95
N ALA A 66 7.94 -48.99 -3.65
CA ALA A 66 6.97 -49.87 -4.29
C ALA A 66 7.61 -50.69 -5.42
N PRO A 67 7.15 -51.91 -5.65
CA PRO A 67 7.72 -52.81 -6.66
C PRO A 67 7.45 -52.25 -8.08
N LEU A 68 8.53 -52.03 -8.83
CA LEU A 68 8.53 -51.79 -10.25
C LEU A 68 8.58 -53.15 -10.98
N ARG A 69 7.64 -53.42 -11.88
CA ARG A 69 7.67 -54.62 -12.68
C ARG A 69 7.81 -54.31 -14.15
N VAL A 70 8.73 -55.04 -14.80
CA VAL A 70 8.93 -54.99 -16.25
C VAL A 70 8.65 -56.36 -16.83
N ASN A 71 7.70 -56.47 -17.73
CA ASN A 71 7.23 -57.74 -18.32
C ASN A 71 6.87 -58.82 -17.26
N GLY A 72 6.31 -58.39 -16.13
CA GLY A 72 5.90 -59.23 -15.02
C GLY A 72 6.98 -59.51 -13.98
N GLU A 73 8.25 -59.22 -14.23
CA GLU A 73 9.38 -59.40 -13.30
C GLU A 73 9.64 -58.15 -12.47
N THR A 74 9.84 -58.30 -11.16
CA THR A 74 10.18 -57.20 -10.25
C THR A 74 11.64 -56.82 -10.38
N THR A 75 11.89 -55.54 -10.65
CA THR A 75 13.25 -55.04 -10.84
C THR A 75 13.46 -53.68 -10.18
N ALA A 76 14.71 -53.35 -9.86
CA ALA A 76 15.08 -52.00 -9.43
C ALA A 76 15.60 -51.14 -10.58
N ASN A 77 16.20 -51.80 -11.59
CA ASN A 77 16.70 -51.14 -12.79
C ASN A 77 16.67 -52.16 -13.93
N SER A 78 16.08 -51.81 -15.07
CA SER A 78 15.98 -52.74 -16.21
C SER A 78 16.10 -51.98 -17.52
N PRO A 79 16.84 -52.51 -18.51
CA PRO A 79 16.76 -52.02 -19.88
C PRO A 79 15.36 -52.28 -20.44
N VAL A 80 14.85 -51.33 -21.23
CA VAL A 80 13.50 -51.44 -21.82
C VAL A 80 13.54 -51.11 -23.30
N ARG A 81 12.67 -51.81 -24.06
CA ARG A 81 12.60 -51.70 -25.51
C ARG A 81 11.12 -51.48 -25.95
N PRO A 82 10.89 -50.99 -27.15
CA PRO A 82 9.54 -50.95 -27.69
C PRO A 82 8.85 -52.33 -27.62
N GLY A 83 7.67 -52.36 -27.09
CA GLY A 83 6.89 -53.56 -26.79
C GLY A 83 6.87 -53.96 -25.32
N ASP A 84 7.78 -53.46 -24.48
CA ASP A 84 7.83 -53.83 -23.06
C ASP A 84 6.71 -53.15 -22.27
N GLU A 85 6.23 -53.93 -21.27
CA GLU A 85 5.19 -53.52 -20.32
C GLU A 85 5.78 -53.20 -18.97
N ILE A 86 5.55 -52.01 -18.46
CA ILE A 86 5.98 -51.55 -17.15
C ILE A 86 4.74 -51.39 -16.27
N LEU A 87 4.76 -51.96 -15.09
CA LEU A 87 3.70 -51.79 -14.09
C LEU A 87 4.22 -50.95 -12.90
N ILE A 88 3.54 -49.85 -12.67
CA ILE A 88 3.80 -48.95 -11.53
C ILE A 88 2.51 -48.73 -10.77
N GLY A 89 2.40 -49.40 -9.61
CA GLY A 89 1.15 -49.45 -8.87
C GLY A 89 0.01 -50.00 -9.74
N PRO A 90 -1.14 -49.30 -9.89
CA PRO A 90 -2.24 -49.72 -10.69
C PRO A 90 -2.11 -49.33 -12.17
N TYR A 91 -1.00 -48.73 -12.57
CA TYR A 91 -0.79 -48.24 -13.94
C TYR A 91 0.06 -49.21 -14.75
N LYS A 92 -0.38 -49.43 -15.97
CA LYS A 92 0.36 -50.13 -17.03
C LYS A 92 0.89 -49.10 -18.02
N ILE A 93 2.19 -49.10 -18.20
CA ILE A 93 2.89 -48.27 -19.16
C ILE A 93 3.48 -49.19 -20.23
N VAL A 94 3.17 -48.95 -21.49
CA VAL A 94 3.70 -49.71 -22.60
C VAL A 94 4.56 -48.82 -23.47
N LEU A 95 5.79 -49.25 -23.75
CA LEU A 95 6.67 -48.60 -24.70
C LEU A 95 6.21 -48.95 -26.11
N GLY A 96 5.92 -47.93 -26.92
CA GLY A 96 5.61 -48.06 -28.34
C GLY A 96 6.80 -47.74 -29.23
N ASN A 97 6.66 -47.99 -30.54
CA ASN A 97 7.62 -47.51 -31.52
C ASN A 97 7.51 -45.97 -31.65
N PRO A 98 8.58 -45.20 -31.43
CA PRO A 98 8.50 -43.76 -31.54
C PRO A 98 8.26 -43.32 -32.97
N PRO A 99 7.44 -42.28 -33.19
CA PRO A 99 7.31 -41.64 -34.50
C PRO A 99 8.63 -41.02 -34.95
N ALA A 100 8.78 -40.75 -36.26
CA ALA A 100 9.98 -40.12 -36.79
C ALA A 100 10.29 -38.78 -36.13
N GLY A 101 11.49 -38.66 -35.56
CA GLY A 101 11.96 -37.47 -34.85
C GLY A 101 11.71 -37.48 -33.34
N LEU A 102 11.17 -38.56 -32.77
CA LEU A 102 11.05 -38.74 -31.33
C LEU A 102 11.87 -39.94 -30.85
N ASP A 103 12.36 -39.88 -29.63
CA ASP A 103 13.20 -40.93 -29.03
C ASP A 103 12.36 -42.01 -28.37
N VAL A 104 11.18 -41.69 -27.85
CA VAL A 104 10.34 -42.58 -27.05
C VAL A 104 8.86 -42.34 -27.31
N ALA A 105 8.06 -43.39 -27.37
CA ALA A 105 6.60 -43.33 -27.31
C ALA A 105 6.10 -44.17 -26.14
N LEU A 106 5.26 -43.60 -25.29
CA LEU A 106 4.69 -44.28 -24.13
C LEU A 106 3.16 -44.21 -24.15
N SER A 107 2.50 -45.31 -23.80
CA SER A 107 1.09 -45.33 -23.48
C SER A 107 0.89 -45.65 -22.00
N VAL A 108 0.12 -44.84 -21.29
CA VAL A 108 -0.14 -44.96 -19.84
C VAL A 108 -1.61 -45.24 -19.63
N GLU A 109 -1.94 -46.37 -19.01
CA GLU A 109 -3.32 -46.81 -18.76
C GLU A 109 -3.49 -47.21 -17.28
N LEU A 110 -4.56 -46.79 -16.63
CA LEU A 110 -4.99 -47.31 -15.33
C LEU A 110 -5.73 -48.64 -15.52
N VAL A 111 -5.09 -49.75 -15.14
CA VAL A 111 -5.63 -51.10 -15.37
C VAL A 111 -6.40 -51.67 -14.17
N GLU A 112 -6.17 -51.15 -12.96
CA GLU A 112 -6.87 -51.54 -11.76
C GLU A 112 -7.62 -50.36 -11.12
N PRO A 113 -8.79 -49.96 -11.60
CA PRO A 113 -9.56 -48.88 -10.95
C PRO A 113 -10.01 -49.30 -9.54
N ILE A 114 -9.97 -48.35 -8.60
CA ILE A 114 -10.25 -48.60 -7.16
C ILE A 114 -11.68 -49.11 -6.88
N GLY A 115 -12.60 -48.99 -7.83
CA GLY A 115 -14.04 -49.18 -7.64
C GLY A 115 -14.46 -50.42 -6.87
N ASP A 116 -13.92 -51.59 -7.21
CA ASP A 116 -14.40 -52.86 -6.64
C ASP A 116 -13.77 -53.21 -5.28
N SER A 117 -12.54 -52.87 -5.04
CA SER A 117 -11.85 -53.20 -3.78
C SER A 117 -12.30 -52.29 -2.63
N LEU A 118 -12.49 -50.99 -2.88
CA LEU A 118 -13.00 -50.04 -1.88
C LEU A 118 -14.44 -50.37 -1.53
N GLN A 119 -15.27 -50.77 -2.54
CA GLN A 119 -16.66 -51.11 -2.35
C GLN A 119 -16.83 -52.44 -1.55
N ARG A 120 -15.92 -53.41 -1.72
CA ARG A 120 -15.85 -54.62 -0.91
C ARG A 120 -15.42 -54.33 0.55
N LEU A 121 -14.43 -53.47 0.76
CA LEU A 121 -13.99 -53.07 2.09
C LEU A 121 -15.07 -52.23 2.81
N LEU A 122 -15.73 -51.31 2.13
CA LEU A 122 -16.86 -50.56 2.67
C LEU A 122 -18.07 -51.43 3.00
N THR A 123 -18.34 -52.48 2.21
CA THR A 123 -19.42 -53.44 2.49
C THR A 123 -19.05 -54.41 3.62
N GLN A 124 -17.79 -54.76 3.78
CA GLN A 124 -17.33 -55.61 4.87
C GLN A 124 -17.21 -54.86 6.20
N SER A 125 -16.86 -53.56 6.19
CA SER A 125 -16.76 -52.71 7.39
C SER A 125 -18.08 -52.06 7.80
N SER A 126 -19.12 -52.08 6.94
CA SER A 126 -20.42 -51.55 7.29
C SER A 126 -21.19 -52.54 8.17
N ILE A 127 -21.16 -52.30 9.48
CA ILE A 127 -22.16 -52.89 10.38
C ILE A 127 -23.49 -52.20 10.07
N GLY A 128 -24.29 -52.81 9.22
CA GLY A 128 -25.60 -52.27 8.85
C GLY A 128 -26.48 -52.15 10.11
N LEU A 129 -27.17 -51.00 10.23
CA LEU A 129 -28.18 -50.76 11.27
C LEU A 129 -29.33 -51.79 11.25
N ASP A 130 -29.47 -52.57 10.18
CA ASP A 130 -30.40 -53.67 10.03
C ASP A 130 -30.07 -54.87 10.94
N LYS A 131 -28.83 -55.02 11.37
CA LYS A 131 -28.40 -56.02 12.36
C LYS A 131 -28.60 -55.58 13.81
N THR A 132 -28.98 -54.33 14.06
CA THR A 132 -29.30 -53.80 15.39
C THR A 132 -30.82 -53.77 15.56
N LYS A 133 -31.32 -53.93 16.83
CA LYS A 133 -32.78 -53.82 17.14
C LYS A 133 -33.35 -52.38 16.86
N LEU A 134 -32.53 -51.44 16.44
CA LEU A 134 -32.90 -50.09 16.06
C LEU A 134 -33.17 -50.04 14.54
N SER A 135 -34.39 -49.75 14.16
CA SER A 135 -34.69 -49.47 12.74
C SER A 135 -33.89 -48.27 12.24
N LYS A 136 -33.43 -48.28 10.98
CA LYS A 136 -32.68 -47.18 10.36
C LYS A 136 -33.32 -45.81 10.63
N ARG A 137 -34.65 -45.75 10.54
CA ARG A 137 -35.41 -44.51 10.80
C ARG A 137 -35.33 -44.06 12.25
N ARG A 138 -35.43 -44.96 13.24
CA ARG A 138 -35.31 -44.65 14.67
C ARG A 138 -33.88 -44.25 15.02
N GLY A 139 -32.87 -44.92 14.48
CA GLY A 139 -31.46 -44.57 14.68
C GLY A 139 -31.12 -43.18 14.13
N SER A 140 -31.60 -42.87 12.92
CA SER A 140 -31.42 -41.53 12.33
C SER A 140 -32.11 -40.42 13.14
N TRP A 141 -33.35 -40.66 13.61
CA TRP A 141 -34.01 -39.68 14.48
C TRP A 141 -33.33 -39.52 15.83
N LEU A 142 -32.82 -40.59 16.44
CA LEU A 142 -32.12 -40.53 17.70
C LEU A 142 -30.79 -39.73 17.54
N LEU A 143 -30.03 -40.04 16.49
CA LEU A 143 -28.82 -39.29 16.16
C LEU A 143 -29.11 -37.81 15.90
N PHE A 144 -30.10 -37.50 15.08
CA PHE A 144 -30.53 -36.15 14.76
C PHE A 144 -30.92 -35.38 16.05
N THR A 145 -31.79 -36.01 16.90
CA THR A 145 -32.24 -35.38 18.15
C THR A 145 -31.07 -35.14 19.11
N THR A 146 -30.17 -36.13 19.25
CA THR A 146 -28.99 -36.01 20.11
C THR A 146 -28.08 -34.89 19.64
N LEU A 147 -27.77 -34.82 18.33
CA LEU A 147 -26.97 -33.75 17.75
C LEU A 147 -27.63 -32.39 17.93
N THR A 148 -28.97 -32.32 17.69
CA THR A 148 -29.71 -31.07 17.88
C THR A 148 -29.69 -30.61 19.33
N ILE A 149 -29.86 -31.52 20.30
CA ILE A 149 -29.77 -31.17 21.72
C ILE A 149 -28.35 -30.72 22.08
N LEU A 150 -27.32 -31.48 21.72
CA LEU A 150 -25.94 -31.15 22.08
C LEU A 150 -25.41 -29.89 21.39
N CYS A 151 -25.70 -29.71 20.11
CA CYS A 151 -25.15 -28.60 19.32
C CYS A 151 -26.01 -27.36 19.31
N LEU A 152 -27.29 -27.44 19.65
CA LEU A 152 -28.21 -26.32 19.63
C LEU A 152 -28.86 -26.04 21.00
N ALA A 153 -29.62 -26.99 21.56
CA ALA A 153 -30.41 -26.75 22.77
C ALA A 153 -29.54 -26.49 23.99
N VAL A 154 -28.48 -27.27 24.21
CA VAL A 154 -27.58 -27.11 25.37
C VAL A 154 -26.83 -25.78 25.29
N PRO A 155 -26.19 -25.35 24.20
CA PRO A 155 -25.56 -24.05 24.09
C PRO A 155 -26.54 -22.89 24.31
N ILE A 156 -27.78 -22.97 23.78
CA ILE A 156 -28.80 -21.93 24.00
C ILE A 156 -29.20 -21.87 25.46
N ALA A 157 -29.47 -23.00 26.10
CA ALA A 157 -29.85 -23.04 27.52
C ALA A 157 -28.72 -22.48 28.41
N LEU A 158 -27.48 -22.85 28.17
CA LEU A 158 -26.33 -22.32 28.91
C LEU A 158 -26.07 -20.83 28.63
N TYR A 159 -26.38 -20.35 27.44
CA TYR A 159 -26.33 -18.91 27.14
C TYR A 159 -27.44 -18.14 27.86
N SER A 160 -28.66 -18.66 27.87
CA SER A 160 -29.83 -17.99 28.51
C SER A 160 -29.73 -17.97 30.03
N THR A 161 -29.03 -18.93 30.67
CA THR A 161 -28.84 -18.95 32.13
C THR A 161 -27.71 -18.05 32.62
N ARG A 162 -26.93 -17.47 31.73
CA ARG A 162 -25.92 -16.44 32.06
C ARG A 162 -26.60 -15.08 32.24
N GLU A 163 -27.39 -14.90 33.30
CA GLU A 163 -27.85 -13.59 33.75
C GLU A 163 -26.63 -12.70 34.06
N GLY A 164 -26.54 -11.56 33.36
CA GLY A 164 -25.74 -10.43 33.82
C GLY A 164 -24.50 -10.03 33.06
N VAL A 165 -24.23 -10.54 31.83
CA VAL A 165 -23.19 -9.90 30.98
C VAL A 165 -23.83 -8.68 30.32
N LYS A 166 -23.74 -7.53 30.97
CA LYS A 166 -24.11 -6.25 30.36
C LYS A 166 -23.21 -6.04 29.14
N PRO A 167 -23.74 -5.57 27.99
CA PRO A 167 -22.95 -5.27 26.80
C PRO A 167 -22.06 -4.06 27.10
N ASN A 168 -20.95 -4.21 27.73
CA ASN A 168 -19.87 -3.23 27.98
C ASN A 168 -19.01 -3.57 29.21
N THR A 169 -19.13 -4.78 29.78
CA THR A 169 -18.23 -5.19 30.85
C THR A 169 -17.04 -5.94 30.25
N TYR A 170 -15.85 -5.37 30.39
CA TYR A 170 -14.58 -6.03 30.14
C TYR A 170 -14.53 -7.33 30.98
N VAL A 171 -14.47 -8.47 30.32
CA VAL A 171 -14.21 -9.76 30.96
C VAL A 171 -12.73 -10.05 30.74
N PRO A 172 -11.91 -10.18 31.82
CA PRO A 172 -10.51 -10.53 31.70
C PRO A 172 -10.32 -11.86 30.96
N ALA A 173 -9.18 -12.00 30.27
CA ALA A 173 -8.86 -13.13 29.38
C ALA A 173 -8.76 -14.52 30.05
N ASP A 174 -8.79 -14.59 31.36
CA ASP A 174 -8.66 -15.77 32.20
C ASP A 174 -10.00 -16.38 32.68
N GLY A 175 -11.11 -15.79 32.29
CA GLY A 175 -12.45 -16.35 32.56
C GLY A 175 -12.76 -17.51 31.65
N GLY A 176 -12.57 -18.73 32.17
CA GLY A 176 -12.67 -20.03 31.52
C GLY A 176 -13.65 -20.11 30.36
N SER A 177 -13.14 -20.30 29.17
CA SER A 177 -13.92 -20.67 28.01
C SER A 177 -14.65 -21.98 28.28
N SER A 178 -15.99 -21.92 28.37
CA SER A 178 -16.76 -23.15 28.47
C SER A 178 -16.50 -23.97 27.20
N LEU A 179 -16.23 -25.27 27.32
CA LEU A 179 -16.04 -26.18 26.20
C LEU A 179 -17.13 -26.04 25.11
N LEU A 180 -18.32 -25.61 25.48
CA LEU A 180 -19.46 -25.38 24.60
C LEU A 180 -19.35 -24.06 23.82
N GLY A 181 -18.71 -23.03 24.37
CA GLY A 181 -18.42 -21.79 23.64
C GLY A 181 -17.39 -21.99 22.53
N ILE A 182 -16.45 -22.92 22.72
CA ILE A 182 -15.44 -23.28 21.73
C ILE A 182 -16.08 -23.95 20.51
N ALA A 183 -17.09 -24.80 20.69
CA ALA A 183 -17.76 -25.51 19.60
C ALA A 183 -18.50 -24.58 18.61
N TRP A 184 -18.85 -23.38 19.03
CA TRP A 184 -19.55 -22.39 18.20
C TRP A 184 -18.65 -21.24 17.75
N ASN A 185 -17.39 -21.25 18.13
CA ASN A 185 -16.43 -20.26 17.71
C ASN A 185 -15.87 -20.65 16.34
N PRO A 186 -16.16 -19.90 15.27
CA PRO A 186 -15.71 -20.21 13.92
C PRO A 186 -14.22 -19.92 13.70
N GLY A 187 -13.52 -19.37 14.70
CA GLY A 187 -12.10 -19.06 14.65
C GLY A 187 -11.72 -17.88 15.54
N GLU A 188 -10.43 -17.55 15.56
CA GLU A 188 -9.93 -16.41 16.31
C GLU A 188 -10.40 -15.10 15.67
N ILE A 189 -10.78 -14.13 16.49
CA ILE A 189 -11.07 -12.79 16.01
C ILE A 189 -9.78 -12.03 15.66
N SER A 190 -9.91 -11.01 14.85
CA SER A 190 -8.79 -10.19 14.36
C SER A 190 -8.01 -9.53 15.51
N ASN A 191 -6.69 -9.31 15.29
CA ASN A 191 -5.82 -8.71 16.31
C ASN A 191 -6.35 -7.38 16.89
N PRO A 192 -6.90 -6.42 16.11
CA PRO A 192 -7.45 -5.19 16.64
C PRO A 192 -8.61 -5.39 17.64
N HIS A 193 -9.34 -6.50 17.51
CA HIS A 193 -10.49 -6.82 18.35
C HIS A 193 -10.19 -7.85 19.44
N ARG A 194 -8.95 -8.32 19.54
CA ARG A 194 -8.55 -9.39 20.46
C ARG A 194 -8.80 -9.08 21.94
N TYR A 195 -8.77 -7.79 22.31
CA TYR A 195 -8.96 -7.36 23.70
C TYR A 195 -10.38 -7.60 24.23
N PHE A 196 -11.37 -7.78 23.35
CA PHE A 196 -12.73 -8.14 23.73
C PHE A 196 -13.20 -9.49 23.13
N ALA A 197 -12.28 -10.37 22.76
CA ALA A 197 -12.55 -11.67 22.13
C ALA A 197 -13.55 -12.55 22.88
N GLN A 198 -13.64 -12.40 24.21
CA GLN A 198 -14.57 -13.16 25.04
C GLN A 198 -15.97 -12.52 25.14
N ASN A 199 -16.15 -11.31 24.62
CA ASN A 199 -17.43 -10.62 24.60
C ASN A 199 -18.13 -10.76 23.26
N CYS A 200 -18.66 -11.95 22.98
CA CYS A 200 -19.38 -12.24 21.73
C CYS A 200 -20.58 -11.30 21.53
N GLY A 201 -21.23 -10.86 22.62
CA GLY A 201 -22.37 -9.94 22.59
C GLY A 201 -22.05 -8.52 22.12
N ALA A 202 -20.78 -8.12 22.09
CA ALA A 202 -20.37 -6.85 21.51
C ALA A 202 -20.76 -6.74 20.03
N CYS A 203 -20.64 -7.85 19.30
CA CYS A 203 -20.99 -7.96 17.88
C CYS A 203 -22.31 -8.73 17.67
N HIS A 204 -22.47 -9.89 18.32
CA HIS A 204 -23.63 -10.78 18.19
C HIS A 204 -24.75 -10.37 19.17
N GLN A 205 -25.47 -9.29 18.84
CA GLN A 205 -26.55 -8.73 19.68
C GLN A 205 -27.84 -9.56 19.67
N ASN A 206 -28.05 -10.37 18.64
CA ASN A 206 -29.22 -11.25 18.51
C ASN A 206 -28.75 -12.67 18.16
N ALA A 207 -29.26 -13.66 18.89
CA ALA A 207 -28.95 -15.06 18.63
C ALA A 207 -29.40 -15.45 17.19
N PHE A 208 -28.55 -16.19 16.50
CA PHE A 208 -28.79 -16.71 15.12
C PHE A 208 -29.07 -15.65 14.06
N ALA A 209 -28.87 -14.38 14.35
CA ALA A 209 -28.96 -13.31 13.39
C ALA A 209 -27.55 -12.85 12.96
N ALA A 210 -27.43 -12.45 11.71
CA ALA A 210 -26.19 -11.84 11.22
C ALA A 210 -25.90 -10.55 12.01
N VAL A 211 -24.63 -10.29 12.29
CA VAL A 211 -24.18 -9.07 12.97
C VAL A 211 -24.66 -7.84 12.20
N LYS A 212 -25.32 -6.92 12.87
CA LYS A 212 -25.81 -5.66 12.28
C LYS A 212 -24.71 -4.61 12.30
N ASP A 213 -24.71 -3.72 11.33
CA ASP A 213 -23.75 -2.61 11.23
C ASP A 213 -23.80 -1.67 12.44
N SER A 214 -24.98 -1.57 13.10
CA SER A 214 -25.11 -0.84 14.36
C SER A 214 -24.18 -1.34 15.46
N ALA A 215 -23.83 -2.63 15.47
CA ALA A 215 -22.86 -3.17 16.42
C ALA A 215 -21.44 -2.64 16.13
N CYS A 216 -21.06 -2.53 14.86
CA CYS A 216 -19.78 -1.94 14.45
C CYS A 216 -19.74 -0.44 14.78
N LEU A 217 -20.79 0.28 14.42
CA LEU A 217 -20.90 1.74 14.59
C LEU A 217 -20.97 2.19 16.05
N SER A 218 -21.29 1.28 16.99
CA SER A 218 -21.24 1.61 18.42
C SER A 218 -19.83 2.02 18.89
N CYS A 219 -18.79 1.48 18.25
CA CYS A 219 -17.40 1.81 18.51
C CYS A 219 -16.78 2.64 17.36
N HIS A 220 -17.20 2.38 16.13
CA HIS A 220 -16.66 3.01 14.92
C HIS A 220 -17.56 4.15 14.39
N SER A 221 -18.14 4.95 15.28
CA SER A 221 -19.08 6.04 14.92
C SER A 221 -18.50 7.13 14.03
N LYS A 222 -17.17 7.29 14.03
CA LYS A 222 -16.45 8.30 13.23
C LYS A 222 -15.89 7.77 11.91
N ILE A 223 -16.26 6.55 11.50
CA ILE A 223 -15.77 5.98 10.26
C ILE A 223 -16.36 6.74 9.07
N GLY A 224 -15.49 7.27 8.20
CA GLY A 224 -15.91 8.05 7.04
C GLY A 224 -16.43 7.17 5.89
N ASN A 225 -17.18 7.78 4.98
CA ASN A 225 -17.65 7.12 3.77
C ASN A 225 -16.53 7.00 2.72
N HIS A 226 -16.64 6.00 1.85
CA HIS A 226 -15.72 5.83 0.71
C HIS A 226 -15.81 6.99 -0.29
N ILE A 227 -17.01 7.48 -0.55
CA ILE A 227 -17.27 8.66 -1.39
C ILE A 227 -17.33 9.89 -0.49
N GLY A 228 -16.33 10.77 -0.58
CA GLY A 228 -16.36 12.03 0.17
C GLY A 228 -17.46 12.98 -0.33
N SER A 229 -17.79 13.99 0.47
CA SER A 229 -18.81 15.02 0.19
C SER A 229 -18.59 15.83 -1.09
N ALA A 230 -17.39 15.77 -1.67
CA ALA A 230 -17.02 16.58 -2.83
C ALA A 230 -17.54 16.06 -4.19
N ILE A 231 -18.22 14.91 -4.24
CA ILE A 231 -18.83 14.36 -5.48
C ILE A 231 -20.34 14.46 -5.32
N GLU A 232 -20.86 15.67 -5.50
CA GLU A 232 -22.16 16.03 -4.92
C GLU A 232 -23.43 15.58 -5.66
N SER A 233 -23.50 15.50 -6.95
CA SER A 233 -24.80 15.23 -7.60
C SER A 233 -24.88 13.96 -8.45
N ASP A 234 -23.80 13.62 -9.13
CA ASP A 234 -23.83 12.55 -10.11
C ASP A 234 -23.51 11.18 -9.53
N ALA A 235 -22.93 11.15 -8.33
CA ALA A 235 -22.60 9.93 -7.60
C ALA A 235 -23.75 9.40 -6.72
N LEU A 236 -24.92 10.02 -6.73
CA LEU A 236 -26.07 9.62 -5.90
C LEU A 236 -26.45 8.14 -6.04
N PRO A 237 -26.49 7.52 -7.24
CA PRO A 237 -26.77 6.10 -7.35
C PRO A 237 -25.70 5.22 -6.69
N MET A 238 -24.43 5.53 -6.92
CA MET A 238 -23.29 4.81 -6.35
C MET A 238 -23.21 5.01 -4.83
N ARG A 239 -23.47 6.22 -4.34
CA ARG A 239 -23.55 6.52 -2.91
C ARG A 239 -24.64 5.71 -2.23
N ARG A 240 -25.85 5.62 -2.83
CA ARG A 240 -26.95 4.79 -2.32
C ARG A 240 -26.61 3.30 -2.33
N LEU A 241 -25.83 2.84 -3.29
CA LEU A 241 -25.34 1.46 -3.34
C LEU A 241 -24.40 1.20 -2.14
N LEU A 242 -23.41 2.07 -1.93
CA LEU A 242 -22.45 1.97 -0.82
C LEU A 242 -23.11 2.11 0.56
N GLU A 243 -24.14 2.96 0.68
CA GLU A 243 -24.93 3.11 1.91
C GLU A 243 -25.76 1.86 2.24
N LYS A 244 -26.07 1.03 1.26
CA LYS A 244 -26.78 -0.25 1.44
C LYS A 244 -25.84 -1.43 1.70
N MET A 245 -24.56 -1.31 1.38
CA MET A 245 -23.56 -2.35 1.64
C MET A 245 -23.34 -2.48 3.14
N ARG A 246 -23.36 -3.72 3.60
CA ARG A 246 -23.10 -4.03 5.01
C ARG A 246 -21.61 -4.06 5.28
N CYS A 247 -21.20 -3.67 6.48
CA CYS A 247 -19.81 -3.76 6.90
C CYS A 247 -19.25 -5.18 6.71
N ALA A 248 -20.06 -6.18 7.02
CA ALA A 248 -19.71 -7.60 6.90
C ALA A 248 -19.52 -8.10 5.46
N GLU A 249 -19.88 -7.33 4.43
CA GLU A 249 -19.61 -7.72 3.03
C GLU A 249 -18.13 -7.56 2.67
N CYS A 250 -17.42 -6.70 3.40
CA CYS A 250 -15.99 -6.45 3.19
C CYS A 250 -15.15 -6.84 4.41
N HIS A 251 -15.72 -6.78 5.62
CA HIS A 251 -15.03 -7.06 6.86
C HIS A 251 -15.48 -8.39 7.44
N GLU A 252 -14.63 -9.40 7.35
CA GLU A 252 -14.89 -10.72 7.92
C GLU A 252 -14.06 -10.91 9.19
N GLU A 253 -14.74 -11.11 10.31
CA GLU A 253 -14.13 -11.54 11.56
C GLU A 253 -13.86 -13.05 11.59
N HIS A 254 -13.22 -13.51 12.66
CA HIS A 254 -12.86 -14.91 12.89
C HIS A 254 -11.83 -15.47 11.90
N ARG A 255 -11.01 -14.60 11.29
CA ARG A 255 -9.87 -14.96 10.42
C ARG A 255 -8.50 -14.87 11.12
N GLY A 256 -8.47 -14.56 12.40
CA GLY A 256 -7.24 -14.47 13.20
C GLY A 256 -6.22 -13.48 12.63
N LEU A 257 -5.00 -13.94 12.40
CA LEU A 257 -3.90 -13.10 11.89
C LEU A 257 -4.11 -12.55 10.47
N ARG A 258 -5.05 -13.11 9.69
CA ARG A 258 -5.36 -12.57 8.35
C ARG A 258 -6.01 -11.19 8.39
N GLY A 259 -6.46 -10.78 9.58
CA GLY A 259 -7.06 -9.46 9.80
C GLY A 259 -8.53 -9.37 9.39
N LEU A 260 -9.14 -8.25 9.78
CA LEU A 260 -10.56 -7.96 9.59
C LEU A 260 -10.92 -7.58 8.14
N VAL A 261 -9.98 -7.00 7.42
CA VAL A 261 -10.23 -6.48 6.07
C VAL A 261 -10.03 -7.58 5.05
N THR A 262 -11.04 -7.84 4.24
CA THR A 262 -10.88 -8.66 3.03
C THR A 262 -10.00 -7.90 2.05
N ARG A 263 -8.86 -8.49 1.70
CA ARG A 263 -7.86 -7.87 0.81
C ARG A 263 -8.06 -8.24 -0.66
N GLU A 264 -9.13 -8.92 -0.99
CA GLU A 264 -9.38 -9.39 -2.35
C GLU A 264 -9.58 -8.22 -3.31
N GLU A 265 -8.71 -8.14 -4.29
CA GLU A 265 -8.73 -7.14 -5.35
C GLU A 265 -10.06 -7.11 -6.10
N ALA A 266 -10.70 -8.28 -6.29
CA ALA A 266 -11.98 -8.45 -6.97
C ALA A 266 -13.11 -7.57 -6.37
N LEU A 267 -13.11 -7.33 -5.06
CA LEU A 267 -14.09 -6.45 -4.41
C LEU A 267 -14.01 -5.01 -4.93
N CYS A 268 -12.80 -4.49 -5.06
CA CYS A 268 -12.55 -3.13 -5.53
C CYS A 268 -12.84 -3.01 -7.03
N ILE A 269 -12.33 -3.96 -7.82
CA ILE A 269 -12.49 -4.00 -9.29
C ILE A 269 -13.97 -4.13 -9.68
N GLY A 270 -14.79 -4.81 -8.87
CA GLY A 270 -16.22 -4.94 -9.12
C GLY A 270 -16.90 -3.61 -9.44
N CYS A 271 -16.51 -2.53 -8.78
CA CYS A 271 -16.99 -1.17 -9.02
C CYS A 271 -16.01 -0.34 -9.86
N HIS A 272 -14.69 -0.48 -9.63
CA HIS A 272 -13.69 0.42 -10.20
C HIS A 272 -13.36 0.16 -11.68
N ARG A 273 -13.74 -0.97 -12.26
CA ARG A 273 -13.47 -1.29 -13.67
C ARG A 273 -14.29 -0.51 -14.70
N SER A 274 -15.33 0.21 -14.25
CA SER A 274 -16.23 0.98 -15.12
C SER A 274 -16.59 2.36 -14.52
N LEU A 275 -15.63 2.98 -13.81
CA LEU A 275 -15.85 4.29 -13.17
C LEU A 275 -16.06 5.41 -14.19
N ALA A 276 -15.35 5.38 -15.31
CA ALA A 276 -15.47 6.39 -16.36
C ALA A 276 -16.90 6.44 -16.94
N GLU A 277 -17.53 5.27 -17.11
CA GLU A 277 -18.91 5.15 -17.58
C GLU A 277 -19.90 5.49 -16.44
N SER A 278 -19.67 4.97 -15.25
CA SER A 278 -20.58 5.13 -14.11
C SER A 278 -20.60 6.56 -13.54
N LEU A 279 -19.50 7.29 -13.63
CA LEU A 279 -19.30 8.62 -13.07
C LEU A 279 -18.58 9.56 -14.09
N PRO A 280 -19.16 9.86 -15.27
CA PRO A 280 -18.48 10.54 -16.37
C PRO A 280 -18.00 11.95 -15.99
N LYS A 281 -18.76 12.67 -15.15
CA LYS A 281 -18.38 14.03 -14.71
C LYS A 281 -17.29 14.05 -13.64
N ALA A 282 -17.04 12.94 -12.94
CA ALA A 282 -15.99 12.86 -11.94
C ALA A 282 -14.58 12.77 -12.56
N GLY A 283 -14.49 12.50 -13.87
CA GLY A 283 -13.23 12.36 -14.58
C GLY A 283 -12.34 11.25 -13.99
N LEU A 284 -12.95 10.22 -13.41
CA LEU A 284 -12.25 9.06 -12.88
C LEU A 284 -11.91 8.09 -14.01
N ARG A 285 -10.86 7.31 -13.84
CA ARG A 285 -10.44 6.29 -14.80
C ARG A 285 -10.76 4.91 -14.29
N ASP A 286 -11.00 4.00 -15.22
CA ASP A 286 -11.21 2.60 -14.95
C ASP A 286 -9.94 1.95 -14.40
N VAL A 287 -10.12 1.07 -13.43
CA VAL A 287 -9.05 0.27 -12.82
C VAL A 287 -9.43 -1.20 -12.96
N ARG A 288 -8.57 -1.98 -13.60
CA ARG A 288 -8.83 -3.40 -13.90
C ARG A 288 -7.99 -4.36 -13.08
N GLY A 289 -7.10 -3.83 -12.24
CA GLY A 289 -6.21 -4.60 -11.39
C GLY A 289 -4.88 -3.91 -11.15
N PHE A 290 -4.05 -4.53 -10.33
CA PHE A 290 -2.68 -4.10 -10.08
C PHE A 290 -1.73 -5.28 -10.33
N PRO A 291 -0.60 -5.08 -11.03
CA PRO A 291 -0.12 -3.79 -11.56
C PRO A 291 -0.64 -3.42 -12.95
N GLU A 292 -0.99 -4.39 -13.82
CA GLU A 292 -1.18 -4.17 -15.26
C GLU A 292 -2.42 -3.34 -15.60
N GLY A 293 -3.44 -3.44 -14.76
CA GLY A 293 -4.72 -2.74 -14.97
C GLY A 293 -4.84 -1.41 -14.25
N HIS A 294 -3.79 -0.96 -13.56
CA HIS A 294 -3.81 0.29 -12.81
C HIS A 294 -3.39 1.46 -13.72
N PRO A 295 -4.19 2.54 -13.83
CA PRO A 295 -3.83 3.71 -14.61
C PRO A 295 -2.65 4.46 -13.96
N GLN A 296 -1.97 5.32 -14.75
CA GLN A 296 -0.94 6.22 -14.23
C GLN A 296 -1.53 7.15 -13.15
N PHE A 297 -0.69 7.60 -12.23
CA PHE A 297 -1.13 8.47 -11.14
C PHE A 297 -1.70 9.79 -11.63
N ARG A 298 -2.75 10.23 -10.96
CA ARG A 298 -3.36 11.54 -11.17
C ARG A 298 -3.13 12.39 -9.93
N LEU A 299 -2.26 13.37 -10.09
CA LEU A 299 -1.79 14.22 -9.02
C LEU A 299 -2.75 15.38 -8.76
N THR A 300 -2.73 15.88 -7.53
CA THR A 300 -3.25 17.21 -7.21
C THR A 300 -2.07 18.15 -7.20
N LEU A 301 -2.13 19.21 -8.02
CA LEU A 301 -1.08 20.21 -8.16
C LEU A 301 -1.66 21.60 -7.91
N VAL A 302 -0.82 22.54 -7.54
CA VAL A 302 -1.18 23.95 -7.47
C VAL A 302 -1.29 24.49 -8.90
N ALA A 303 -2.47 24.92 -9.29
CA ALA A 303 -2.68 25.60 -10.56
C ALA A 303 -2.41 27.11 -10.45
N ASP A 304 -2.69 27.68 -9.28
CA ASP A 304 -2.46 29.09 -8.99
C ASP A 304 -2.41 29.25 -7.45
N ALA A 305 -1.25 29.56 -6.93
CA ALA A 305 -1.04 29.74 -5.49
C ALA A 305 -1.74 31.00 -4.94
N ALA A 306 -1.84 32.07 -5.73
CA ALA A 306 -2.45 33.30 -5.29
C ALA A 306 -3.96 33.14 -5.03
N THR A 307 -4.65 32.43 -5.88
CA THR A 307 -6.08 32.12 -5.74
C THR A 307 -6.34 30.79 -5.01
N ARG A 308 -5.30 30.09 -4.58
CA ARG A 308 -5.36 28.75 -3.97
C ARG A 308 -6.06 27.71 -4.85
N ARG A 309 -5.99 27.87 -6.15
CA ARG A 309 -6.62 26.96 -7.09
C ARG A 309 -5.75 25.72 -7.30
N LEU A 310 -6.38 24.57 -7.12
CA LEU A 310 -5.79 23.25 -7.38
C LEU A 310 -6.28 22.70 -8.71
N GLN A 311 -5.46 21.87 -9.34
CA GLN A 311 -5.80 21.12 -10.54
C GLN A 311 -5.45 19.65 -10.40
N LYS A 312 -6.16 18.81 -11.15
CA LYS A 312 -5.81 17.40 -11.31
C LYS A 312 -5.04 17.23 -12.61
N ALA A 313 -3.87 16.62 -12.52
CA ALA A 313 -3.00 16.39 -13.66
C ALA A 313 -2.51 14.95 -13.70
N ASP A 314 -2.45 14.36 -14.88
CA ASP A 314 -1.95 13.01 -15.08
C ASP A 314 -0.42 13.04 -15.17
N LEU A 315 0.24 12.24 -14.35
CA LEU A 315 1.72 12.19 -14.31
C LEU A 315 2.33 11.75 -15.66
N GLY A 316 1.57 10.99 -16.45
CA GLY A 316 1.99 10.56 -17.80
C GLY A 316 1.52 11.48 -18.93
N ALA A 317 1.02 12.68 -18.64
CA ALA A 317 0.58 13.63 -19.68
C ALA A 317 1.78 14.22 -20.45
N ASP A 318 1.53 14.58 -21.70
CA ASP A 318 2.45 15.35 -22.53
C ASP A 318 1.76 16.67 -22.96
N PRO A 319 2.29 17.84 -22.59
CA PRO A 319 3.51 18.06 -21.80
C PRO A 319 3.39 17.56 -20.35
N LYS A 320 4.54 17.29 -19.73
CA LYS A 320 4.59 16.88 -18.31
C LYS A 320 3.87 17.91 -17.42
N PRO A 321 3.13 17.46 -16.42
CA PRO A 321 2.45 18.37 -15.50
C PRO A 321 3.45 19.21 -14.69
N SER A 322 3.08 20.45 -14.40
CA SER A 322 3.89 21.41 -13.64
C SER A 322 3.11 21.92 -12.44
N ASP A 323 3.81 22.13 -11.33
CA ASP A 323 3.29 22.73 -10.11
C ASP A 323 3.59 24.23 -10.07
N HIS A 324 2.70 25.05 -9.52
CA HIS A 324 2.84 26.51 -9.50
C HIS A 324 2.76 27.06 -8.07
N PRO A 325 3.75 26.74 -7.22
CA PRO A 325 3.74 27.12 -5.80
C PRO A 325 4.06 28.60 -5.53
N ASN A 326 4.48 29.39 -6.52
CA ASN A 326 5.05 30.73 -6.40
C ASN A 326 6.33 30.81 -5.54
N LEU A 327 7.04 29.70 -5.42
CA LEU A 327 8.37 29.63 -4.81
C LEU A 327 9.39 29.30 -5.89
N VAL A 328 10.54 29.97 -5.88
CA VAL A 328 11.66 29.69 -6.77
C VAL A 328 12.67 28.86 -5.97
N PHE A 329 12.82 27.60 -6.35
CA PHE A 329 13.75 26.68 -5.67
C PHE A 329 14.28 25.65 -6.67
N SER A 330 15.56 25.31 -6.55
CA SER A 330 16.21 24.25 -7.34
C SER A 330 16.87 23.24 -6.42
N HIS A 331 16.44 21.99 -6.45
CA HIS A 331 17.12 20.92 -5.74
C HIS A 331 18.54 20.73 -6.26
N ALA A 332 18.73 20.76 -7.59
CA ALA A 332 20.04 20.58 -8.20
C ALA A 332 21.06 21.61 -7.73
N ALA A 333 20.64 22.86 -7.49
CA ALA A 333 21.52 23.89 -6.95
C ALA A 333 21.94 23.67 -5.49
N HIS A 334 21.20 22.88 -4.73
CA HIS A 334 21.49 22.57 -3.32
C HIS A 334 22.15 21.20 -3.11
N LEU A 335 21.90 20.25 -3.99
CA LEU A 335 22.39 18.87 -3.88
C LEU A 335 23.71 18.66 -4.65
N VAL A 336 24.59 19.68 -4.63
CA VAL A 336 25.90 19.59 -5.29
C VAL A 336 26.82 18.66 -4.52
N PRO A 337 27.54 17.74 -5.21
CA PRO A 337 28.37 16.72 -4.53
C PRO A 337 29.50 17.30 -3.68
N GLU A 338 30.03 18.46 -4.07
CA GLU A 338 31.14 19.14 -3.37
C GLU A 338 30.65 19.94 -2.15
N GLY A 339 29.35 20.12 -2.01
CA GLY A 339 28.75 21.05 -1.03
C GLY A 339 29.09 22.50 -1.34
N PHE A 340 29.22 23.32 -0.33
CA PHE A 340 29.53 24.76 -0.46
C PHE A 340 30.80 25.12 0.31
N PRO A 341 32.00 24.70 -0.14
CA PRO A 341 33.25 24.88 0.61
C PRO A 341 33.58 26.36 0.90
N ALA A 342 33.23 27.26 -0.03
CA ALA A 342 33.41 28.70 0.13
C ALA A 342 32.60 29.28 1.29
N LEU A 343 31.53 28.62 1.70
CA LEU A 343 30.65 28.98 2.82
C LEU A 343 30.88 28.08 4.05
N GLY A 344 31.76 27.11 3.96
CA GLY A 344 32.05 26.17 5.04
C GLY A 344 31.02 25.03 5.21
N TYR A 345 30.14 24.84 4.25
CA TYR A 345 29.10 23.81 4.31
C TYR A 345 29.48 22.53 3.54
N LYS A 346 29.19 21.38 4.16
CA LYS A 346 29.32 20.05 3.56
C LYS A 346 28.23 19.82 2.51
N PRO A 347 28.36 18.76 1.67
CA PRO A 347 27.27 18.34 0.81
C PRO A 347 25.97 18.14 1.58
N MET A 348 24.90 18.71 1.06
CA MET A 348 23.56 18.55 1.66
C MET A 348 22.96 17.21 1.28
N VAL A 349 22.19 16.63 2.18
CA VAL A 349 21.41 15.42 1.97
C VAL A 349 19.92 15.70 2.11
N CYS A 350 19.09 14.81 1.62
CA CYS A 350 17.63 15.00 1.63
C CYS A 350 17.08 15.28 3.05
N ALA A 351 17.65 14.59 4.06
CA ALA A 351 17.23 14.71 5.46
C ALA A 351 17.56 16.06 6.11
N ASP A 352 18.43 16.88 5.53
CA ASP A 352 18.73 18.22 6.05
C ASP A 352 17.50 19.14 5.91
N CYS A 353 16.67 18.87 4.91
CA CYS A 353 15.44 19.64 4.65
C CYS A 353 14.16 18.84 4.91
N HIS A 354 14.13 17.56 4.54
CA HIS A 354 12.95 16.69 4.65
C HIS A 354 13.01 15.86 5.93
N VAL A 355 12.44 16.40 7.02
CA VAL A 355 12.35 15.73 8.32
C VAL A 355 11.11 14.85 8.36
N PRO A 356 11.23 13.53 8.58
CA PRO A 356 10.07 12.64 8.65
C PRO A 356 9.11 13.02 9.79
N GLU A 357 7.80 12.92 9.52
CA GLU A 357 6.79 12.97 10.58
C GLU A 357 6.92 11.78 11.54
N PRO A 358 6.48 11.91 12.80
CA PRO A 358 6.47 10.79 13.76
C PRO A 358 5.68 9.58 13.28
N SER A 359 4.70 9.78 12.38
CA SER A 359 3.91 8.71 11.76
C SER A 359 4.71 7.88 10.74
N GLY A 360 5.83 8.40 10.24
CA GLY A 360 6.61 7.81 9.15
C GLY A 360 5.95 7.88 7.77
N GLN A 361 4.74 8.41 7.67
CA GLN A 361 3.99 8.45 6.40
C GLN A 361 4.39 9.63 5.51
N GLY A 362 4.75 10.76 6.12
CA GLY A 362 5.10 11.99 5.42
C GLY A 362 6.31 12.69 6.03
N PHE A 363 6.45 13.95 5.68
CA PHE A 363 7.51 14.82 6.15
C PHE A 363 6.91 16.09 6.76
N LEU A 364 7.60 16.61 7.78
CA LEU A 364 7.25 17.89 8.36
C LEU A 364 7.36 18.98 7.30
N ALA A 365 6.56 20.01 7.49
CA ALA A 365 6.61 21.16 6.61
C ALA A 365 7.97 21.83 6.61
N ILE A 366 8.46 22.18 5.42
CA ILE A 366 9.66 22.98 5.26
C ILE A 366 9.34 24.42 5.65
N THR A 367 10.15 24.99 6.52
CA THR A 367 10.04 26.38 6.96
C THR A 367 11.32 27.14 6.65
N TYR A 368 11.22 28.43 6.46
CA TYR A 368 12.41 29.28 6.25
C TYR A 368 13.38 29.15 7.44
N LYS A 369 12.87 29.31 8.65
CA LYS A 369 13.67 29.26 9.88
C LYS A 369 14.35 27.91 10.12
N GLY A 370 13.68 26.82 9.77
CA GLY A 370 14.19 25.47 10.04
C GLY A 370 15.22 24.99 9.03
N GLN A 371 15.06 25.36 7.76
CA GLN A 371 15.86 24.75 6.69
C GLN A 371 16.62 25.72 5.80
N CYS A 372 16.26 27.01 5.78
CA CYS A 372 16.83 27.97 4.83
C CYS A 372 17.68 29.05 5.49
N HIS A 373 17.29 29.50 6.69
CA HIS A 373 17.83 30.68 7.36
C HIS A 373 19.34 30.65 7.59
N ASP A 374 19.90 29.50 7.94
CA ASP A 374 21.33 29.40 8.29
C ASP A 374 22.26 29.81 7.15
N CYS A 375 21.81 29.58 5.90
CA CYS A 375 22.55 29.97 4.70
C CYS A 375 21.99 31.25 4.04
N HIS A 376 20.66 31.44 4.08
CA HIS A 376 19.95 32.54 3.45
C HIS A 376 19.44 33.55 4.46
N THR A 377 20.38 34.35 5.04
CA THR A 377 20.06 35.36 6.03
C THR A 377 19.37 36.58 5.42
N GLN A 378 18.46 37.23 6.16
CA GLN A 378 17.71 38.41 5.71
C GLN A 378 18.32 39.71 6.19
N LYS A 379 19.65 39.86 5.99
CA LYS A 379 20.39 41.07 6.32
C LYS A 379 20.06 42.16 5.30
N PHE A 380 19.76 43.33 5.78
CA PHE A 380 19.30 44.44 4.94
C PHE A 380 20.31 45.62 4.87
N ASP A 381 21.32 45.63 5.72
CA ASP A 381 22.28 46.73 5.77
C ASP A 381 23.67 46.16 6.05
N ALA A 382 24.61 46.38 5.14
CA ALA A 382 26.01 45.94 5.30
C ALA A 382 26.69 46.57 6.51
N ALA A 383 26.25 47.76 6.90
CA ALA A 383 26.75 48.45 8.08
C ALA A 383 26.23 47.85 9.42
N LEU A 384 25.18 47.03 9.34
CA LEU A 384 24.50 46.41 10.48
C LEU A 384 24.43 44.89 10.33
N PRO A 385 25.56 44.18 10.27
CA PRO A 385 25.63 42.76 9.90
C PRO A 385 24.89 41.82 10.85
N GLY A 386 24.55 42.28 12.05
CA GLY A 386 23.75 41.51 13.02
C GLY A 386 22.24 41.79 12.98
N LYS A 387 21.77 42.62 12.06
CA LYS A 387 20.33 42.95 11.94
C LYS A 387 19.73 42.29 10.72
N GLU A 388 18.63 41.62 10.95
CA GLU A 388 17.84 40.94 9.93
C GLU A 388 16.38 41.36 10.04
N VAL A 389 15.68 41.32 8.93
CA VAL A 389 14.21 41.45 8.94
C VAL A 389 13.55 40.08 9.16
N PRO A 390 12.37 40.03 9.77
CA PRO A 390 11.65 38.77 9.94
C PRO A 390 11.21 38.21 8.61
N HIS A 391 11.23 36.89 8.45
CA HIS A 391 10.57 36.22 7.35
C HIS A 391 9.06 36.11 7.63
N GLY A 392 8.22 36.43 6.64
CA GLY A 392 6.78 36.32 6.78
C GLY A 392 6.02 37.32 5.90
N ASP A 393 5.17 38.14 6.50
CA ASP A 393 4.38 39.14 5.80
C ASP A 393 5.25 40.30 5.27
N ASP A 394 5.14 40.57 3.97
CA ASP A 394 5.87 41.65 3.30
C ASP A 394 5.52 43.06 3.86
N GLU A 395 4.30 43.29 4.35
CA GLU A 395 3.91 44.54 5.03
C GLU A 395 4.61 44.72 6.35
N ARG A 396 4.75 43.61 7.10
CA ARG A 396 5.48 43.64 8.36
C ARG A 396 6.94 43.95 8.14
N VAL A 397 7.59 43.38 7.11
CA VAL A 397 8.97 43.70 6.75
C VAL A 397 9.15 45.20 6.50
N ILE A 398 8.26 45.80 5.70
CA ILE A 398 8.28 47.23 5.37
C ILE A 398 8.13 48.05 6.67
N THR A 399 7.12 47.73 7.47
CA THR A 399 6.83 48.46 8.73
C THR A 399 7.98 48.37 9.73
N GLU A 400 8.60 47.20 9.86
CA GLU A 400 9.75 47.04 10.77
C GLU A 400 10.97 47.80 10.29
N LEU A 401 11.25 47.85 8.99
CA LEU A 401 12.33 48.68 8.46
C LEU A 401 12.07 50.17 8.68
N GLU A 402 10.86 50.66 8.42
CA GLU A 402 10.46 52.03 8.70
C GLU A 402 10.61 52.38 10.17
N GLY A 403 10.10 51.53 11.07
CA GLY A 403 10.20 51.70 12.51
C GLY A 403 11.64 51.66 13.01
N PHE A 404 12.48 50.80 12.44
CA PHE A 404 13.88 50.69 12.76
C PHE A 404 14.63 52.02 12.45
N TYR A 405 14.54 52.51 11.19
CA TYR A 405 15.20 53.76 10.81
C TYR A 405 14.59 54.99 11.47
N ALA A 406 13.27 55.00 11.72
CA ALA A 406 12.64 56.05 12.53
C ALA A 406 13.17 56.08 13.95
N SER A 407 13.41 54.93 14.58
CA SER A 407 13.99 54.86 15.92
C SER A 407 15.39 55.46 15.98
N ILE A 408 16.22 55.25 14.94
CA ILE A 408 17.54 55.86 14.81
C ILE A 408 17.40 57.38 14.68
N ALA A 409 16.54 57.83 13.78
CA ALA A 409 16.34 59.25 13.53
C ALA A 409 15.83 60.05 14.74
N LEU A 410 15.08 59.42 15.63
CA LEU A 410 14.58 60.02 16.87
C LEU A 410 15.62 60.04 18.00
N ARG A 411 16.52 59.06 18.07
CA ARG A 411 17.54 58.96 19.13
C ARG A 411 18.64 60.01 18.97
N GLU A 412 19.07 60.32 17.75
CA GLU A 412 20.13 61.29 17.47
C GLU A 412 19.64 62.76 17.46
N GLY A 413 18.34 62.99 17.47
CA GLY A 413 17.76 64.33 17.28
C GLY A 413 17.21 65.05 18.51
N GLY A 414 17.37 64.56 19.74
CA GLY A 414 16.74 65.15 20.92
C GLY A 414 17.65 65.43 22.10
N PRO A 415 17.65 66.64 22.70
CA PRO A 415 18.21 66.88 24.00
C PRO A 415 17.23 66.43 25.08
N GLY A 416 17.24 65.19 25.48
CA GLY A 416 16.38 64.74 26.58
C GLY A 416 16.17 63.23 26.63
N GLY A 417 16.88 62.62 27.60
CA GLY A 417 16.47 61.48 28.37
C GLY A 417 15.87 60.28 27.65
N GLY A 418 16.58 59.67 26.71
CA GLY A 418 16.15 58.39 26.13
C GLY A 418 16.59 57.22 27.01
N VAL A 419 15.74 56.18 27.09
CA VAL A 419 16.06 54.89 27.70
C VAL A 419 17.38 54.36 27.17
N PRO A 420 18.29 53.85 28.01
CA PRO A 420 19.60 53.35 27.59
C PRO A 420 19.39 52.19 26.60
N ALA A 421 19.89 52.37 25.38
CA ALA A 421 19.91 51.27 24.40
C ALA A 421 20.95 50.23 24.84
N PRO A 422 20.72 48.92 24.54
CA PRO A 422 21.73 47.89 24.72
C PRO A 422 23.06 48.30 24.07
N GLU A 423 24.17 47.89 24.65
CA GLU A 423 25.53 48.35 24.32
C GLU A 423 25.93 48.17 22.84
N ILE A 424 25.31 47.19 22.15
CA ILE A 424 25.48 46.86 20.72
C ILE A 424 24.87 47.95 19.79
N GLU A 425 23.92 48.74 20.28
CA GLU A 425 23.19 49.75 19.45
C GLU A 425 23.74 51.17 19.66
N ARG A 426 24.77 51.35 20.47
CA ARG A 426 25.30 52.69 20.85
C ARG A 426 26.20 53.32 19.79
N ARG A 427 26.71 52.55 18.83
CA ARG A 427 27.55 53.09 17.77
C ARG A 427 26.92 52.81 16.43
N LEU A 428 26.39 53.83 15.77
CA LEU A 428 26.07 53.72 14.35
C LEU A 428 27.36 53.46 13.58
N PRO A 429 27.35 52.52 12.61
CA PRO A 429 28.47 52.35 11.71
C PRO A 429 28.81 53.67 11.01
N ALA A 430 30.08 53.97 10.83
CA ALA A 430 30.54 55.19 10.16
C ALA A 430 30.05 55.35 8.72
N SER A 431 29.50 54.27 8.15
CA SER A 431 28.87 54.25 6.83
C SER A 431 27.43 54.78 6.81
N LEU A 432 26.74 54.85 7.95
CA LEU A 432 25.43 55.50 8.05
C LEU A 432 25.63 56.99 8.31
N LEU A 433 25.25 57.80 7.35
CA LEU A 433 25.20 59.24 7.55
C LEU A 433 24.19 59.58 8.65
N PRO A 434 24.59 60.48 9.62
CA PRO A 434 23.69 60.83 10.71
C PRO A 434 22.41 61.51 10.17
N PRO A 435 21.25 61.24 10.81
CA PRO A 435 20.01 61.89 10.39
C PRO A 435 20.05 63.40 10.59
N PRO A 436 19.41 64.20 9.70
CA PRO A 436 19.33 65.65 9.87
C PRO A 436 18.65 66.03 11.18
N SER A 437 19.02 67.25 11.70
CA SER A 437 18.47 67.76 12.96
C SER A 437 17.00 68.25 12.84
N ASP A 438 16.59 68.64 11.66
CA ASP A 438 15.25 69.15 11.43
C ASP A 438 14.21 68.02 11.18
N PRO A 439 12.93 68.19 11.57
CA PRO A 439 11.92 67.13 11.47
C PRO A 439 11.57 66.69 10.02
N ALA A 440 11.68 67.58 9.04
CA ALA A 440 11.39 67.26 7.64
C ALA A 440 12.54 66.44 7.04
N GLY A 441 13.78 66.85 7.31
CA GLY A 441 14.97 66.13 6.90
C GLY A 441 15.02 64.73 7.51
N ARG A 442 14.69 64.57 8.81
CA ARG A 442 14.60 63.26 9.45
C ARG A 442 13.60 62.32 8.75
N ARG A 443 12.39 62.84 8.41
CA ARG A 443 11.41 62.03 7.66
C ARG A 443 11.93 61.67 6.28
N ALA A 444 12.61 62.59 5.60
CA ALA A 444 13.21 62.29 4.29
C ALA A 444 14.32 61.26 4.40
N TRP A 445 15.18 61.36 5.44
CA TRP A 445 16.23 60.40 5.71
C TRP A 445 15.67 59.00 6.01
N VAL A 446 14.65 58.87 6.87
CA VAL A 446 13.99 57.59 7.15
C VAL A 446 13.47 56.96 5.86
N ARG A 447 12.72 57.71 5.04
CA ARG A 447 12.21 57.18 3.76
C ARG A 447 13.35 56.74 2.84
N GLN A 448 14.44 57.48 2.76
CA GLN A 448 15.60 57.16 1.94
C GLN A 448 16.25 55.83 2.41
N GLN A 449 16.57 55.72 3.73
CA GLN A 449 17.19 54.51 4.29
C GLN A 449 16.27 53.30 4.13
N THR A 450 14.98 53.45 4.42
CA THR A 450 14.00 52.38 4.23
C THR A 450 13.96 51.96 2.77
N SER A 451 13.92 52.89 1.81
CA SER A 451 13.90 52.54 0.40
C SER A 451 15.15 51.80 -0.08
N GLN A 452 16.33 52.22 0.43
CA GLN A 452 17.58 51.53 0.15
C GLN A 452 17.59 50.09 0.74
N ALA A 453 17.17 49.94 1.98
CA ALA A 453 17.05 48.63 2.64
C ALA A 453 16.05 47.71 1.93
N LEU A 454 14.89 48.24 1.51
CA LEU A 454 13.90 47.49 0.72
C LEU A 454 14.49 47.06 -0.62
N GLY A 455 15.29 47.92 -1.28
CA GLY A 455 16.01 47.54 -2.50
C GLY A 455 16.97 46.37 -2.32
N ILE A 456 17.60 46.25 -1.14
CA ILE A 456 18.49 45.13 -0.81
C ILE A 456 17.68 43.87 -0.47
N ILE A 457 16.64 44.01 0.37
CA ILE A 457 15.84 42.87 0.84
C ILE A 457 15.00 42.27 -0.28
N PHE A 458 14.49 43.09 -1.21
CA PHE A 458 13.70 42.59 -2.35
C PHE A 458 14.55 42.38 -3.63
N ASP A 459 15.87 42.26 -3.48
CA ASP A 459 16.76 41.99 -4.61
C ASP A 459 16.53 40.60 -5.21
N LYS A 460 16.71 40.48 -6.53
CA LYS A 460 16.50 39.24 -7.28
C LYS A 460 17.59 38.19 -7.10
N ASN A 461 18.80 38.60 -6.71
CA ASN A 461 19.95 37.71 -6.68
C ASN A 461 20.27 37.21 -5.26
N ARG A 462 19.71 37.84 -4.23
CA ARG A 462 20.03 37.53 -2.82
C ARG A 462 18.95 37.86 -1.80
N GLY A 463 17.87 38.52 -2.22
CA GLY A 463 16.78 38.94 -1.35
C GLY A 463 15.50 38.12 -1.54
N CYS A 464 14.36 38.71 -1.16
CA CYS A 464 13.06 38.02 -1.22
C CYS A 464 12.75 37.48 -2.64
N PHE A 465 13.04 38.26 -3.69
CA PHE A 465 12.77 37.84 -5.07
C PHE A 465 13.76 36.79 -5.62
N TYR A 466 14.75 36.40 -4.83
CA TYR A 466 15.58 35.24 -5.14
C TYR A 466 14.80 33.93 -4.98
N CYS A 467 13.90 33.90 -4.00
CA CYS A 467 13.08 32.73 -3.69
C CYS A 467 11.59 32.92 -4.00
N HIS A 468 11.11 34.17 -4.08
CA HIS A 468 9.68 34.46 -4.24
C HIS A 468 9.38 35.18 -5.55
N VAL A 469 8.22 34.86 -6.12
CA VAL A 469 7.70 35.54 -7.31
C VAL A 469 7.19 36.94 -6.90
N PRO A 470 7.61 38.02 -7.59
CA PRO A 470 7.09 39.37 -7.33
C PRO A 470 5.58 39.48 -7.62
N ASP A 471 4.85 40.18 -6.74
CA ASP A 471 3.46 40.57 -7.00
C ASP A 471 3.40 42.05 -7.37
N SER A 472 3.67 42.32 -8.63
CA SER A 472 3.71 43.70 -9.16
C SER A 472 2.35 44.41 -9.09
N ALA A 473 1.23 43.70 -9.00
CA ALA A 473 -0.09 44.29 -8.85
C ALA A 473 -0.31 44.91 -7.48
N ARG A 474 0.35 44.40 -6.45
CA ARG A 474 0.32 44.93 -5.07
C ARG A 474 1.38 45.97 -4.80
N GLY A 475 2.40 46.08 -5.63
CA GLY A 475 3.46 47.07 -5.50
C GLY A 475 4.87 46.53 -5.74
N PRO A 476 5.92 47.41 -5.70
CA PRO A 476 7.28 47.04 -6.07
C PRO A 476 7.97 46.11 -5.05
N PHE A 477 7.54 46.09 -3.78
CA PHE A 477 8.11 45.32 -2.69
C PHE A 477 7.07 44.36 -2.12
N ARG A 478 6.48 43.57 -3.00
CA ARG A 478 5.46 42.56 -2.63
C ARG A 478 5.79 41.21 -3.25
N VAL A 479 5.53 40.17 -2.51
CA VAL A 479 5.70 38.79 -2.97
C VAL A 479 4.35 38.14 -3.21
N ALA A 480 4.28 37.32 -4.24
CA ALA A 480 3.09 36.53 -4.50
C ALA A 480 2.91 35.47 -3.41
N PRO A 481 1.67 35.17 -3.00
CA PRO A 481 1.39 34.13 -2.02
C PRO A 481 2.01 32.78 -2.42
N VAL A 482 2.69 32.12 -1.49
CA VAL A 482 3.27 30.78 -1.69
C VAL A 482 2.28 29.73 -1.20
N MET A 483 2.14 28.64 -1.97
CA MET A 483 1.33 27.50 -1.61
C MET A 483 2.11 26.21 -1.87
N LEU A 484 2.50 25.50 -0.81
CA LEU A 484 3.16 24.21 -0.92
C LEU A 484 2.18 23.10 -0.55
N LEU A 485 2.13 22.06 -1.38
CA LEU A 485 1.34 20.87 -1.08
C LEU A 485 2.13 19.91 -0.20
N THR A 486 1.48 19.40 0.82
CA THR A 486 2.04 18.32 1.66
C THR A 486 1.71 16.94 1.10
N ARG A 487 0.73 16.86 0.18
CA ARG A 487 0.29 15.60 -0.45
C ARG A 487 -0.16 15.83 -1.89
N PHE A 488 0.42 15.09 -2.79
CA PHE A 488 0.08 15.11 -4.21
C PHE A 488 -0.95 14.02 -4.60
N LEU A 489 -1.00 12.94 -3.83
CA LEU A 489 -1.87 11.77 -4.05
C LEU A 489 -2.88 11.67 -2.90
N ALA A 490 -3.95 12.46 -2.96
CA ALA A 490 -4.93 12.57 -1.88
C ALA A 490 -5.60 11.25 -1.45
N PRO A 491 -5.99 10.33 -2.36
CA PRO A 491 -6.67 9.09 -1.97
C PRO A 491 -5.72 7.94 -1.63
N ALA A 492 -4.41 8.13 -1.80
CA ALA A 492 -3.40 7.09 -1.58
C ALA A 492 -2.53 7.39 -0.36
N ARG A 493 -2.08 6.34 0.30
CA ARG A 493 -1.08 6.38 1.36
C ARG A 493 0.22 5.78 0.84
N PHE A 494 1.30 6.48 1.05
CA PHE A 494 2.64 5.96 0.92
C PHE A 494 3.33 6.07 2.29
N ASP A 495 3.96 5.00 2.72
CA ASP A 495 4.65 4.93 4.01
C ASP A 495 6.16 4.94 3.76
N HIS A 496 6.77 6.12 3.86
CA HIS A 496 8.21 6.30 3.65
C HIS A 496 9.04 5.49 4.65
N ALA A 497 8.57 5.31 5.90
CA ALA A 497 9.31 4.55 6.91
C ALA A 497 9.48 3.08 6.51
N LYS A 498 8.51 2.48 5.82
CA LYS A 498 8.61 1.11 5.28
C LYS A 498 9.59 0.98 4.12
N HIS A 499 9.91 2.10 3.47
CA HIS A 499 10.85 2.17 2.35
C HIS A 499 12.19 2.78 2.76
N ALA A 500 12.42 3.06 4.04
CA ALA A 500 13.63 3.71 4.54
C ALA A 500 14.98 3.08 4.12
N PRO A 501 15.08 1.75 3.84
CA PRO A 501 16.31 1.17 3.31
C PRO A 501 16.64 1.57 1.86
N ILE A 502 15.70 2.17 1.13
CA ILE A 502 15.87 2.59 -0.26
C ILE A 502 16.26 4.08 -0.26
N GLU A 503 17.30 4.44 -1.00
CA GLU A 503 17.72 5.82 -1.14
C GLU A 503 16.65 6.66 -1.84
N CYS A 504 16.50 7.91 -1.40
CA CYS A 504 15.43 8.80 -1.85
C CYS A 504 15.48 9.05 -3.37
N ASP A 505 16.69 9.20 -3.93
CA ASP A 505 16.92 9.47 -5.36
C ASP A 505 16.65 8.27 -6.26
N HIS A 506 16.47 7.07 -5.67
CA HIS A 506 15.97 5.92 -6.44
C HIS A 506 14.53 6.14 -6.96
N CYS A 507 13.73 6.91 -6.22
CA CYS A 507 12.33 7.19 -6.56
C CYS A 507 12.10 8.65 -6.99
N HIS A 508 12.90 9.60 -6.48
CA HIS A 508 12.73 11.04 -6.71
C HIS A 508 13.94 11.62 -7.45
N ASP A 509 13.75 12.06 -8.69
CA ASP A 509 14.83 12.66 -9.49
C ASP A 509 15.11 14.12 -9.06
N ALA A 510 15.43 14.30 -7.77
CA ALA A 510 15.65 15.60 -7.19
C ALA A 510 16.98 16.24 -7.63
N ARG A 511 18.03 15.43 -7.86
CA ARG A 511 19.35 15.94 -8.26
C ARG A 511 19.35 16.67 -9.60
N HIS A 512 18.40 16.38 -10.47
CA HIS A 512 18.26 17.04 -11.78
C HIS A 512 17.17 18.11 -11.80
N SER A 513 16.43 18.31 -10.71
CA SER A 513 15.35 19.29 -10.65
C SER A 513 15.90 20.71 -10.52
N GLN A 514 15.54 21.54 -11.49
CA GLN A 514 15.99 22.92 -11.58
C GLN A 514 14.96 23.93 -11.07
N ALA A 515 13.72 23.50 -10.90
CA ALA A 515 12.63 24.40 -10.53
C ALA A 515 11.66 23.73 -9.53
N SER A 516 11.06 24.53 -8.68
CA SER A 516 9.99 24.11 -7.77
C SER A 516 8.71 23.68 -8.50
N SER A 517 8.59 24.00 -9.78
CA SER A 517 7.53 23.51 -10.66
C SER A 517 7.70 22.06 -11.12
N ASP A 518 8.88 21.48 -10.93
CA ASP A 518 9.17 20.12 -11.32
C ASP A 518 8.43 19.13 -10.41
N VAL A 519 7.68 18.23 -11.02
CA VAL A 519 6.93 17.20 -10.31
C VAL A 519 7.81 15.99 -10.10
N LEU A 520 8.25 15.76 -8.87
CA LEU A 520 9.18 14.70 -8.49
C LEU A 520 8.50 13.43 -7.95
N VAL A 521 7.18 13.32 -8.05
CA VAL A 521 6.43 12.12 -7.67
C VAL A 521 6.76 10.98 -8.62
N PRO A 522 7.19 9.80 -8.13
CA PRO A 522 7.52 8.67 -8.99
C PRO A 522 6.27 8.15 -9.72
N SER A 523 6.47 7.60 -10.90
CA SER A 523 5.40 6.95 -11.67
C SER A 523 5.04 5.59 -11.09
N ILE A 524 3.87 5.04 -11.48
CA ILE A 524 3.48 3.69 -11.09
C ILE A 524 4.51 2.65 -11.57
N ALA A 525 5.17 2.89 -12.69
CA ALA A 525 6.21 2.01 -13.22
C ALA A 525 7.34 1.78 -12.20
N MET A 526 7.70 2.81 -11.42
CA MET A 526 8.68 2.66 -10.34
C MET A 526 8.16 1.72 -9.24
N CYS A 527 6.92 1.85 -8.82
CA CYS A 527 6.33 1.01 -7.78
C CYS A 527 6.31 -0.47 -8.19
N VAL A 528 5.93 -0.77 -9.43
CA VAL A 528 5.80 -2.15 -9.94
C VAL A 528 7.14 -2.86 -10.17
N THR A 529 8.26 -2.19 -10.04
CA THR A 529 9.58 -2.87 -10.03
C THR A 529 9.69 -3.83 -8.85
N CYS A 530 9.17 -3.44 -7.69
CA CYS A 530 9.20 -4.21 -6.44
C CYS A 530 7.82 -4.75 -6.03
N HIS A 531 6.72 -4.08 -6.38
CA HIS A 531 5.35 -4.46 -6.02
C HIS A 531 4.67 -5.22 -7.16
N GLY A 532 4.01 -6.32 -6.82
CA GLY A 532 3.25 -7.15 -7.75
C GLY A 532 1.82 -7.37 -7.28
N ALA A 533 1.04 -8.14 -8.02
CA ALA A 533 -0.31 -8.53 -7.67
C ALA A 533 -0.38 -9.27 -6.32
N GLU A 534 -1.58 -9.46 -5.79
CA GLU A 534 -1.83 -10.20 -4.54
C GLU A 534 -1.22 -11.61 -4.54
N THR A 535 -1.09 -12.22 -5.71
CA THR A 535 -0.54 -13.58 -5.92
C THR A 535 0.92 -13.59 -6.39
N ALA A 536 1.61 -12.46 -6.41
CA ALA A 536 2.99 -12.40 -6.89
C ALA A 536 3.94 -13.23 -6.03
N SER A 537 4.83 -14.01 -6.66
CA SER A 537 5.77 -14.90 -5.98
C SER A 537 7.13 -14.24 -5.71
N PHE A 538 7.57 -13.30 -6.56
CA PHE A 538 8.91 -12.70 -6.50
C PHE A 538 8.91 -11.19 -6.26
N LYS A 539 7.74 -10.62 -5.97
CA LYS A 539 7.55 -9.21 -5.64
C LYS A 539 6.76 -9.07 -4.36
N ALA A 540 6.83 -7.91 -3.73
CA ALA A 540 5.97 -7.58 -2.60
C ALA A 540 4.50 -7.66 -3.03
N GLN A 541 3.77 -8.60 -2.46
CA GLN A 541 2.35 -8.78 -2.72
C GLN A 541 1.59 -7.53 -2.33
N SER A 542 0.82 -6.98 -3.23
CA SER A 542 0.09 -5.74 -3.04
C SER A 542 -1.36 -5.88 -3.46
N THR A 543 -2.22 -5.28 -2.68
CA THR A 543 -3.66 -5.17 -2.94
C THR A 543 -4.03 -3.69 -3.03
N CYS A 544 -5.23 -3.38 -3.49
CA CYS A 544 -5.72 -2.00 -3.54
C CYS A 544 -5.57 -1.29 -2.18
N THR A 545 -5.85 -1.98 -1.07
CA THR A 545 -5.77 -1.44 0.30
C THR A 545 -4.34 -1.29 0.83
N SER A 546 -3.34 -1.81 0.13
CA SER A 546 -1.93 -1.56 0.48
C SER A 546 -1.56 -0.08 0.29
N CYS A 547 -2.20 0.59 -0.68
CA CYS A 547 -1.95 1.98 -1.04
C CYS A 547 -3.19 2.88 -0.85
N HIS A 548 -4.41 2.35 -1.05
CA HIS A 548 -5.64 3.12 -0.97
C HIS A 548 -6.38 2.94 0.34
N ILE A 549 -7.09 4.00 0.76
CA ILE A 549 -7.94 3.98 1.95
C ILE A 549 -9.38 3.93 1.48
N PHE A 550 -10.12 2.91 1.92
CA PHE A 550 -11.53 2.81 1.60
C PHE A 550 -12.37 3.83 2.41
N HIS A 551 -12.20 3.85 3.71
CA HIS A 551 -12.89 4.81 4.58
C HIS A 551 -12.11 6.11 4.65
N ARG A 552 -12.68 7.17 4.13
CA ARG A 552 -12.09 8.52 4.24
C ARG A 552 -12.18 8.98 5.69
N GLN A 553 -11.08 8.91 6.39
CA GLN A 553 -10.85 9.82 7.51
C GLN A 553 -10.61 11.21 6.91
N GLU A 554 -11.05 12.26 7.59
CA GLU A 554 -10.67 13.63 7.22
C GLU A 554 -9.13 13.69 7.25
N LEU A 555 -8.53 13.57 6.09
CA LEU A 555 -7.12 13.85 5.91
C LEU A 555 -7.00 15.35 6.18
N GLY A 556 -6.11 15.73 7.07
CA GLY A 556 -5.80 17.14 7.34
C GLY A 556 -5.56 17.93 6.05
N PRO A 557 -5.47 19.24 6.10
CA PRO A 557 -5.39 20.08 4.92
C PRO A 557 -4.29 19.59 3.97
N MET A 558 -4.62 19.44 2.68
CA MET A 558 -3.69 18.95 1.64
C MET A 558 -2.62 19.98 1.29
N HIS A 559 -2.69 21.17 1.85
CA HIS A 559 -1.78 22.26 1.58
C HIS A 559 -1.39 22.96 2.87
N GLN A 560 -0.17 23.40 2.92
CA GLN A 560 0.30 24.36 3.89
C GLN A 560 0.29 25.72 3.21
N VAL A 561 -0.50 26.65 3.74
CA VAL A 561 -0.30 28.04 3.45
C VAL A 561 0.83 28.48 4.35
N MET A 562 1.94 28.89 3.77
CA MET A 562 2.98 29.61 4.50
C MET A 562 2.38 30.96 4.91
N ALA A 563 1.50 30.95 5.92
CA ALA A 563 1.18 32.15 6.67
C ALA A 563 2.43 32.47 7.48
N GLY A 564 2.87 33.72 7.46
CA GLY A 564 4.02 34.15 8.20
C GLY A 564 4.01 33.57 9.62
N GLU A 565 5.15 33.10 10.06
CA GLU A 565 5.34 32.61 11.43
C GLU A 565 4.81 33.69 12.40
N LYS A 566 3.78 33.34 13.19
CA LYS A 566 3.27 34.20 14.25
C LYS A 566 4.29 34.33 15.36
#